data_6c2171113d40dd7566d62464ca70e213
#
_entry.id   6c2171113d40dd7566d62464ca70e213
#
_cell.length_a   1.000
_cell.length_b   1.000
_cell.length_c   1.000
_cell.angle_alpha   90.00
_cell.angle_beta   90.00
_cell.angle_gamma   90.00
#
_symmetry.space_group_name_H-M   'P 1'
#
loop_
_entity.id
_entity.type
_entity.pdbx_description
1 polymer ?
#
loop_
_entity_poly.entity_id
_entity_poly.type
_entity_poly.pdbx_seq_one_letter_code
_entity_poly.pdbx_strand_id
1 'polypeptide(L)'
;MTYTFDRGKLLKGEWLTTDLGTRYYYGPTFVQEKWYTVDGEKYYFDPLGYRYTGLRYVKESYNHDDCIYWYDFGEDGICRGVYQHTGLFYLNGNTYYTIEGRVCNGLYLAEDGYYYYFGSGDYTAVKNTRQWVSYPNDTGLAQAFYDFDENGRMIIAGYDPSKEGIVNEDGELYYYVNGVRNYAGLIQIGS
;
A
#
# COMPACT_ATOMS: atom_id res chain seq x y z
N MET A 1 22.18 8.65 22.88
CA MET A 1 23.35 8.10 22.16
C MET A 1 23.66 6.75 22.78
N THR A 2 23.64 5.67 22.01
CA THR A 2 23.88 4.32 22.51
C THR A 2 25.30 3.92 22.14
N TYR A 3 26.09 3.50 23.13
CA TYR A 3 27.45 3.03 22.92
C TYR A 3 27.50 1.52 23.11
N THR A 4 28.19 0.81 22.23
CA THR A 4 28.43 -0.64 22.37
C THR A 4 29.89 -0.87 22.74
N PHE A 5 30.12 -1.72 23.73
CA PHE A 5 31.46 -2.04 24.20
C PHE A 5 31.71 -3.56 24.08
N ASP A 6 32.90 -3.95 23.68
CA ASP A 6 33.40 -5.31 23.80
C ASP A 6 34.63 -5.30 24.74
N ARG A 7 34.57 -6.03 25.85
CA ARG A 7 35.61 -6.11 26.89
C ARG A 7 36.17 -4.75 27.32
N GLY A 8 35.25 -3.76 27.46
CA GLY A 8 35.60 -2.40 27.83
C GLY A 8 36.12 -1.50 26.70
N LYS A 9 36.24 -2.00 25.47
CA LYS A 9 36.59 -1.21 24.30
C LYS A 9 35.35 -0.73 23.59
N LEU A 10 35.24 0.57 23.33
CA LEU A 10 34.16 1.11 22.52
C LEU A 10 34.24 0.55 21.10
N LEU A 11 33.18 -0.09 20.66
CA LEU A 11 33.03 -0.53 19.27
C LEU A 11 32.54 0.66 18.43
N LYS A 12 33.34 1.07 17.47
CA LYS A 12 32.88 1.99 16.42
C LYS A 12 32.06 1.22 15.41
N GLY A 13 30.91 1.77 15.04
CA GLY A 13 30.13 1.23 13.95
C GLY A 13 30.73 1.58 12.60
N GLU A 14 30.56 0.68 11.64
CA GLU A 14 31.08 0.84 10.27
C GLU A 14 30.01 0.46 9.25
N TRP A 15 29.89 1.26 8.18
CA TRP A 15 29.06 0.95 7.04
C TRP A 15 29.82 0.06 6.05
N LEU A 16 29.16 -1.00 5.59
CA LEU A 16 29.65 -1.85 4.50
C LEU A 16 28.59 -1.91 3.39
N THR A 17 28.97 -1.44 2.20
CA THR A 17 28.14 -1.49 0.99
C THR A 17 28.63 -2.59 0.07
N THR A 18 27.69 -3.40 -0.42
CA THR A 18 27.90 -4.45 -1.42
C THR A 18 26.86 -4.29 -2.54
N ASP A 19 26.93 -5.12 -3.57
CA ASP A 19 25.92 -5.15 -4.64
C ASP A 19 24.51 -5.51 -4.14
N LEU A 20 24.42 -6.16 -2.96
CA LEU A 20 23.14 -6.52 -2.33
C LEU A 20 22.56 -5.43 -1.46
N GLY A 21 23.34 -4.41 -1.10
CA GLY A 21 22.91 -3.29 -0.25
C GLY A 21 23.92 -2.91 0.80
N THR A 22 23.49 -2.07 1.75
CA THR A 22 24.36 -1.51 2.79
C THR A 22 23.96 -2.00 4.17
N ARG A 23 24.92 -2.47 4.95
CA ARG A 23 24.78 -2.91 6.35
C ARG A 23 25.55 -1.99 7.29
N TYR A 24 25.14 -1.96 8.55
CA TYR A 24 25.87 -1.28 9.61
C TYR A 24 26.37 -2.31 10.64
N TYR A 25 27.68 -2.38 10.74
CA TYR A 25 28.39 -3.30 11.63
C TYR A 25 28.84 -2.62 12.92
N TYR A 26 28.80 -3.36 14.02
CA TYR A 26 29.46 -3.00 15.27
C TYR A 26 30.22 -4.20 15.78
N GLY A 27 31.53 -4.22 15.61
CA GLY A 27 32.37 -5.39 15.83
C GLY A 27 32.07 -6.51 14.82
N PRO A 28 31.92 -7.78 15.26
CA PRO A 28 31.67 -8.91 14.36
C PRO A 28 30.20 -9.08 13.94
N THR A 29 29.30 -8.23 14.42
CA THR A 29 27.85 -8.35 14.19
C THR A 29 27.32 -7.12 13.46
N PHE A 30 26.10 -7.20 12.95
CA PHE A 30 25.43 -6.10 12.25
C PHE A 30 24.00 -5.90 12.77
N VAL A 31 23.47 -4.70 12.53
CA VAL A 31 22.07 -4.35 12.85
C VAL A 31 21.14 -5.07 11.86
N GLN A 32 20.07 -5.68 12.37
CA GLN A 32 19.04 -6.33 11.56
C GLN A 32 17.66 -6.20 12.19
N GLU A 33 16.63 -6.21 11.35
CA GLU A 33 15.19 -6.27 11.72
C GLU A 33 14.78 -5.25 12.79
N LYS A 34 15.27 -4.02 12.69
CA LYS A 34 14.92 -2.95 13.65
C LYS A 34 15.26 -1.56 13.17
N TRP A 35 14.63 -0.61 13.84
CA TRP A 35 15.05 0.79 13.83
C TRP A 35 16.38 0.95 14.54
N TYR A 36 17.26 1.76 13.96
CA TYR A 36 18.55 2.07 14.57
C TYR A 36 19.00 3.47 14.19
N THR A 37 19.64 4.17 15.13
CA THR A 37 20.16 5.53 14.93
C THR A 37 21.67 5.49 14.81
N VAL A 38 22.17 6.05 13.71
CA VAL A 38 23.63 6.23 13.47
C VAL A 38 23.88 7.71 13.25
N ASP A 39 24.79 8.29 14.01
CA ASP A 39 25.21 9.70 13.93
C ASP A 39 24.05 10.72 13.97
N GLY A 40 22.97 10.36 14.66
CA GLY A 40 21.77 11.20 14.80
C GLY A 40 20.67 10.91 13.78
N GLU A 41 20.97 10.20 12.69
CA GLU A 41 20.03 9.83 11.65
C GLU A 41 19.36 8.48 11.90
N LYS A 42 18.06 8.33 11.57
CA LYS A 42 17.25 7.14 11.83
C LYS A 42 17.19 6.26 10.57
N TYR A 43 17.47 4.98 10.74
CA TYR A 43 17.44 3.95 9.70
C TYR A 43 16.56 2.77 10.11
N TYR A 44 16.09 2.00 9.14
CA TYR A 44 15.52 0.67 9.37
C TYR A 44 16.32 -0.38 8.61
N PHE A 45 16.57 -1.51 9.27
CA PHE A 45 17.30 -2.64 8.70
C PHE A 45 16.37 -3.85 8.57
N ASP A 46 16.43 -4.52 7.42
CA ASP A 46 15.67 -5.72 7.15
C ASP A 46 16.18 -6.94 7.95
N PRO A 47 15.52 -8.11 7.89
CA PRO A 47 15.99 -9.32 8.58
C PRO A 47 17.37 -9.81 8.12
N LEU A 48 17.83 -9.44 6.94
CA LEU A 48 19.18 -9.75 6.44
C LEU A 48 20.21 -8.67 6.81
N GLY A 49 19.78 -7.61 7.49
CA GLY A 49 20.62 -6.50 7.96
C GLY A 49 20.89 -5.43 6.91
N TYR A 50 20.20 -5.43 5.78
CA TYR A 50 20.32 -4.35 4.81
C TYR A 50 19.45 -3.16 5.19
N ARG A 51 20.00 -1.95 5.12
CA ARG A 51 19.20 -0.74 5.36
C ARG A 51 18.15 -0.57 4.27
N TYR A 52 16.98 -0.12 4.64
CA TYR A 52 15.96 0.28 3.68
C TYR A 52 16.36 1.52 2.92
N THR A 53 15.93 1.60 1.66
CA THR A 53 16.03 2.79 0.79
C THR A 53 14.73 2.96 0.01
N GLY A 54 14.43 4.19 -0.40
CA GLY A 54 13.19 4.55 -1.07
C GLY A 54 11.96 4.36 -0.19
N LEU A 55 10.81 4.14 -0.81
CA LEU A 55 9.57 3.87 -0.08
C LEU A 55 9.52 2.41 0.37
N ARG A 56 9.32 2.20 1.68
CA ARG A 56 9.14 0.88 2.30
C ARG A 56 8.10 0.95 3.40
N TYR A 57 7.27 -0.08 3.52
CA TYR A 57 6.44 -0.21 4.71
C TYR A 57 7.20 -0.92 5.83
N VAL A 58 6.97 -0.43 7.05
CA VAL A 58 7.55 -0.98 8.27
C VAL A 58 6.44 -1.30 9.24
N LYS A 59 6.46 -2.51 9.79
CA LYS A 59 5.55 -2.92 10.85
C LYS A 59 6.08 -2.42 12.19
N GLU A 60 5.38 -1.47 12.81
CA GLU A 60 5.79 -0.90 14.10
C GLU A 60 5.54 -1.85 15.29
N SER A 61 4.57 -2.77 15.15
CA SER A 61 4.23 -3.76 16.17
C SER A 61 3.88 -5.10 15.53
N TYR A 62 4.37 -6.19 16.08
CA TYR A 62 4.04 -7.54 15.63
C TYR A 62 2.57 -7.94 15.86
N ASN A 63 1.82 -7.19 16.66
CA ASN A 63 0.53 -7.63 17.16
C ASN A 63 -0.68 -6.88 16.58
N HIS A 64 -0.48 -5.84 15.76
CA HIS A 64 -1.58 -5.07 15.18
C HIS A 64 -1.28 -4.68 13.73
N ASP A 65 -2.17 -5.03 12.81
CA ASP A 65 -2.11 -4.61 11.40
C ASP A 65 -2.25 -3.07 11.25
N ASP A 66 -2.83 -2.41 12.28
CA ASP A 66 -2.97 -0.95 12.32
C ASP A 66 -1.65 -0.19 12.46
N CYS A 67 -0.54 -0.89 12.76
CA CYS A 67 0.77 -0.29 12.98
C CYS A 67 1.73 -0.45 11.79
N ILE A 68 1.21 -0.58 10.58
CA ILE A 68 2.02 -0.67 9.38
C ILE A 68 1.92 0.64 8.61
N TYR A 69 3.06 1.31 8.44
CA TYR A 69 3.14 2.55 7.70
C TYR A 69 4.20 2.50 6.61
N TRP A 70 3.95 3.25 5.54
CA TRP A 70 4.96 3.55 4.54
C TRP A 70 5.87 4.68 5.03
N TYR A 71 7.17 4.47 4.91
CA TYR A 71 8.21 5.44 5.22
C TYR A 71 9.02 5.78 3.99
N ASP A 72 9.43 7.03 3.90
CA ASP A 72 10.43 7.48 2.93
C ASP A 72 11.82 7.39 3.55
N PHE A 73 12.66 6.50 3.01
CA PHE A 73 14.06 6.34 3.39
C PHE A 73 15.02 7.02 2.41
N GLY A 74 14.51 7.62 1.32
CA GLY A 74 15.36 8.17 0.27
C GLY A 74 16.37 7.15 -0.28
N GLU A 75 17.29 7.61 -1.11
CA GLU A 75 18.34 6.76 -1.67
C GLU A 75 19.46 6.48 -0.66
N ASP A 76 19.67 7.40 0.27
CA ASP A 76 20.70 7.32 1.33
C ASP A 76 20.26 6.48 2.54
N GLY A 77 19.02 5.99 2.56
CA GLY A 77 18.45 5.15 3.61
C GLY A 77 18.07 5.91 4.88
N ILE A 78 18.22 7.22 4.93
CA ILE A 78 17.81 8.04 6.07
C ILE A 78 16.27 8.15 6.10
N CYS A 79 15.66 7.79 7.22
CA CYS A 79 14.22 7.90 7.40
C CYS A 79 13.78 9.37 7.46
N ARG A 80 13.00 9.79 6.47
CA ARG A 80 12.39 11.13 6.36
C ARG A 80 11.02 11.24 7.00
N GLY A 81 10.53 10.10 7.55
CA GLY A 81 9.22 10.01 8.20
C GLY A 81 8.21 9.19 7.42
N VAL A 82 6.99 9.18 7.90
CA VAL A 82 5.86 8.51 7.24
C VAL A 82 5.57 9.21 5.91
N TYR A 83 5.50 8.42 4.83
CA TYR A 83 5.08 8.89 3.51
C TYR A 83 3.59 9.24 3.55
N GLN A 84 3.28 10.52 3.69
CA GLN A 84 1.91 11.02 3.81
C GLN A 84 1.20 10.96 2.46
N HIS A 85 0.45 9.87 2.24
CA HIS A 85 -0.32 9.63 1.04
C HIS A 85 -1.65 8.98 1.40
N THR A 86 -2.73 9.36 0.71
CA THR A 86 -4.04 8.71 0.78
C THR A 86 -4.50 8.39 -0.64
N GLY A 87 -4.95 7.17 -0.86
CA GLY A 87 -5.40 6.67 -2.15
C GLY A 87 -4.50 5.59 -2.76
N LEU A 88 -4.69 5.36 -4.06
CA LEU A 88 -3.88 4.42 -4.82
C LEU A 88 -2.47 4.97 -5.08
N PHE A 89 -1.47 4.12 -4.97
CA PHE A 89 -0.15 4.42 -5.49
C PHE A 89 0.54 3.18 -6.08
N TYR A 90 1.49 3.43 -7.00
CA TYR A 90 2.15 2.39 -7.76
C TYR A 90 3.64 2.37 -7.42
N LEU A 91 4.13 1.19 -7.06
CA LEU A 91 5.54 1.01 -6.71
C LEU A 91 6.02 -0.37 -7.21
N ASN A 92 7.10 -0.39 -7.99
CA ASN A 92 7.74 -1.62 -8.48
C ASN A 92 6.75 -2.59 -9.18
N GLY A 93 5.84 -2.07 -10.00
CA GLY A 93 4.83 -2.85 -10.73
C GLY A 93 3.61 -3.27 -9.91
N ASN A 94 3.59 -2.98 -8.63
CA ASN A 94 2.49 -3.28 -7.73
C ASN A 94 1.64 -2.04 -7.45
N THR A 95 0.37 -2.29 -7.14
CA THR A 95 -0.61 -1.29 -6.74
C THR A 95 -0.90 -1.46 -5.26
N TYR A 96 -0.88 -0.37 -4.51
CA TYR A 96 -1.15 -0.31 -3.08
C TYR A 96 -2.23 0.73 -2.80
N TYR A 97 -2.83 0.67 -1.61
CA TYR A 97 -3.73 1.69 -1.09
C TYR A 97 -3.28 2.12 0.29
N THR A 98 -3.31 3.42 0.53
CA THR A 98 -2.94 3.99 1.83
C THR A 98 -3.99 4.97 2.33
N ILE A 99 -4.04 5.15 3.63
CA ILE A 99 -4.77 6.22 4.29
C ILE A 99 -3.80 6.91 5.24
N GLU A 100 -3.41 8.16 4.92
CA GLU A 100 -2.43 8.94 5.70
C GLU A 100 -1.10 8.19 5.92
N GLY A 101 -0.64 7.50 4.86
CA GLY A 101 0.58 6.68 4.89
C GLY A 101 0.43 5.32 5.55
N ARG A 102 -0.71 5.00 6.16
CA ARG A 102 -0.99 3.67 6.70
C ARG A 102 -1.26 2.69 5.57
N VAL A 103 -0.63 1.53 5.63
CA VAL A 103 -0.86 0.42 4.69
C VAL A 103 -2.28 -0.12 4.89
N CYS A 104 -3.00 -0.29 3.80
CA CYS A 104 -4.37 -0.79 3.82
C CYS A 104 -4.47 -2.21 3.24
N ASN A 105 -5.36 -3.01 3.82
CA ASN A 105 -5.78 -4.32 3.31
C ASN A 105 -7.31 -4.39 3.27
N GLY A 106 -7.85 -5.30 2.46
CA GLY A 106 -9.28 -5.40 2.24
C GLY A 106 -9.76 -4.66 1.00
N LEU A 107 -11.07 -4.44 0.89
CA LEU A 107 -11.72 -3.83 -0.26
C LEU A 107 -11.87 -2.32 -0.05
N TYR A 108 -11.46 -1.54 -1.03
CA TYR A 108 -11.60 -0.08 -1.05
C TYR A 108 -12.18 0.40 -2.37
N LEU A 109 -13.07 1.38 -2.29
CA LEU A 109 -13.46 2.20 -3.44
C LEU A 109 -12.38 3.28 -3.60
N ALA A 110 -11.67 3.26 -4.72
CA ALA A 110 -10.61 4.20 -4.99
C ALA A 110 -11.12 5.47 -5.67
N GLU A 111 -10.25 6.46 -5.78
CA GLU A 111 -10.53 7.78 -6.38
C GLU A 111 -10.86 7.74 -7.87
N ASP A 112 -10.49 6.65 -8.56
CA ASP A 112 -10.87 6.40 -9.96
C ASP A 112 -12.27 5.79 -10.12
N GLY A 113 -12.96 5.58 -9.00
CA GLY A 113 -14.31 5.04 -8.93
C GLY A 113 -14.40 3.51 -8.97
N TYR A 114 -13.28 2.79 -9.06
CA TYR A 114 -13.27 1.34 -9.03
C TYR A 114 -12.96 0.78 -7.65
N TYR A 115 -13.46 -0.44 -7.40
CA TYR A 115 -13.11 -1.19 -6.20
C TYR A 115 -11.85 -2.02 -6.44
N TYR A 116 -10.98 -2.04 -5.42
CA TYR A 116 -9.75 -2.83 -5.39
C TYR A 116 -9.68 -3.63 -4.09
N TYR A 117 -9.19 -4.84 -4.18
CA TYR A 117 -8.95 -5.67 -2.99
C TYR A 117 -7.46 -5.86 -2.77
N PHE A 118 -6.99 -5.49 -1.57
CA PHE A 118 -5.58 -5.57 -1.17
C PHE A 118 -5.39 -6.75 -0.21
N GLY A 119 -4.46 -7.64 -0.54
CA GLY A 119 -4.16 -8.82 0.27
C GLY A 119 -3.56 -8.45 1.63
N SER A 120 -3.72 -9.32 2.63
CA SER A 120 -3.16 -9.11 3.97
C SER A 120 -1.69 -9.55 4.10
N GLY A 121 -1.13 -10.22 3.08
CA GLY A 121 0.24 -10.73 3.11
C GLY A 121 1.27 -9.69 2.64
N ASP A 122 1.09 -9.22 1.42
CA ASP A 122 1.98 -8.26 0.74
C ASP A 122 1.33 -6.89 0.51
N TYR A 123 0.05 -6.74 0.84
CA TYR A 123 -0.74 -5.51 0.71
C TYR A 123 -0.87 -5.00 -0.73
N THR A 124 -0.63 -5.87 -1.71
CA THR A 124 -0.79 -5.53 -3.12
C THR A 124 -2.23 -5.75 -3.59
N ALA A 125 -2.64 -4.99 -4.60
CA ALA A 125 -3.92 -5.23 -5.27
C ALA A 125 -3.94 -6.61 -5.93
N VAL A 126 -5.02 -7.34 -5.68
CA VAL A 126 -5.32 -8.60 -6.37
C VAL A 126 -5.65 -8.30 -7.82
N LYS A 127 -5.06 -9.04 -8.76
CA LYS A 127 -5.21 -8.80 -10.20
C LYS A 127 -5.49 -10.11 -10.96
N ASN A 128 -6.27 -9.99 -12.04
CA ASN A 128 -6.53 -11.06 -13.01
C ASN A 128 -6.92 -12.40 -12.37
N THR A 129 -7.81 -12.36 -11.39
CA THR A 129 -8.24 -13.57 -10.66
C THR A 129 -9.58 -13.38 -9.99
N ARG A 130 -10.19 -14.50 -9.60
CA ARG A 130 -11.35 -14.56 -8.72
C ARG A 130 -10.89 -14.73 -7.28
N GLN A 131 -11.25 -13.78 -6.41
CA GLN A 131 -10.81 -13.71 -5.03
C GLN A 131 -11.98 -13.67 -4.04
N TRP A 132 -11.86 -14.39 -2.93
CA TRP A 132 -12.75 -14.22 -1.78
C TRP A 132 -12.40 -12.93 -1.04
N VAL A 133 -13.33 -11.99 -0.98
CA VAL A 133 -13.21 -10.75 -0.23
C VAL A 133 -13.66 -10.99 1.20
N SER A 134 -12.68 -11.13 2.11
CA SER A 134 -12.91 -11.35 3.54
C SER A 134 -13.18 -10.05 4.29
N TYR A 135 -12.59 -8.95 3.82
CA TYR A 135 -12.66 -7.62 4.45
C TYR A 135 -13.23 -6.63 3.44
N PRO A 136 -14.58 -6.51 3.35
CA PRO A 136 -15.22 -5.56 2.43
C PRO A 136 -15.11 -4.10 2.91
N ASN A 137 -14.61 -3.87 4.12
CA ASN A 137 -14.52 -2.57 4.78
C ASN A 137 -15.87 -1.81 4.72
N ASP A 138 -15.85 -0.49 4.62
CA ASP A 138 -17.07 0.35 4.59
C ASP A 138 -17.63 0.53 3.16
N THR A 139 -17.37 -0.42 2.25
CA THR A 139 -17.84 -0.33 0.86
C THR A 139 -19.33 -0.64 0.68
N GLY A 140 -19.99 -1.21 1.69
CA GLY A 140 -21.37 -1.68 1.61
C GLY A 140 -21.55 -3.01 0.86
N LEU A 141 -20.48 -3.62 0.37
CA LEU A 141 -20.49 -4.89 -0.33
C LEU A 141 -20.41 -6.07 0.63
N ALA A 142 -20.93 -7.22 0.22
CA ALA A 142 -20.90 -8.43 1.03
C ALA A 142 -19.54 -9.14 0.94
N GLN A 143 -19.24 -9.97 1.95
CA GLN A 143 -18.18 -10.96 1.84
C GLN A 143 -18.60 -12.00 0.79
N ALA A 144 -17.88 -12.08 -0.31
CA ALA A 144 -18.17 -12.97 -1.44
C ALA A 144 -16.93 -13.15 -2.33
N PHE A 145 -17.07 -14.03 -3.32
CA PHE A 145 -16.12 -14.11 -4.42
C PHE A 145 -16.40 -13.01 -5.45
N TYR A 146 -15.39 -12.25 -5.78
CA TYR A 146 -15.42 -11.26 -6.86
C TYR A 146 -14.30 -11.50 -7.85
N ASP A 147 -14.54 -11.12 -9.10
CA ASP A 147 -13.55 -11.19 -10.16
C ASP A 147 -12.83 -9.83 -10.29
N PHE A 148 -11.52 -9.87 -10.52
CA PHE A 148 -10.66 -8.69 -10.68
C PHE A 148 -9.94 -8.76 -12.03
N ASP A 149 -9.90 -7.64 -12.73
CA ASP A 149 -9.24 -7.51 -14.02
C ASP A 149 -7.70 -7.46 -13.91
N GLU A 150 -7.03 -7.29 -15.05
CA GLU A 150 -5.56 -7.18 -15.13
C GLU A 150 -4.99 -5.94 -14.42
N ASN A 151 -5.81 -4.91 -14.22
CA ASN A 151 -5.45 -3.69 -13.50
C ASN A 151 -5.77 -3.77 -12.01
N GLY A 152 -6.46 -4.84 -11.56
CA GLY A 152 -6.90 -5.04 -10.19
C GLY A 152 -8.25 -4.41 -9.88
N ARG A 153 -9.00 -3.95 -10.88
CA ARG A 153 -10.33 -3.39 -10.72
C ARG A 153 -11.35 -4.52 -10.57
N MET A 154 -12.22 -4.41 -9.57
CA MET A 154 -13.31 -5.37 -9.38
C MET A 154 -14.30 -5.26 -10.52
N ILE A 155 -14.62 -6.42 -11.12
CA ILE A 155 -15.59 -6.52 -12.22
C ILE A 155 -17.00 -6.61 -11.63
N ILE A 156 -17.77 -5.55 -11.82
CA ILE A 156 -19.20 -5.48 -11.45
C ILE A 156 -20.00 -5.32 -12.72
N ALA A 157 -20.89 -6.26 -12.99
CA ALA A 157 -21.74 -6.23 -14.18
C ALA A 157 -22.58 -4.94 -14.22
N GLY A 158 -22.49 -4.22 -15.32
CA GLY A 158 -23.24 -2.96 -15.53
C GLY A 158 -22.72 -1.75 -14.75
N TYR A 159 -21.54 -1.85 -14.11
CA TYR A 159 -20.90 -0.74 -13.43
C TYR A 159 -19.78 -0.12 -14.30
N ASP A 160 -19.84 1.17 -14.49
CA ASP A 160 -18.81 1.97 -15.15
C ASP A 160 -18.79 3.37 -14.49
N PRO A 161 -17.81 3.65 -13.61
CA PRO A 161 -17.78 4.90 -12.84
C PRO A 161 -17.59 6.16 -13.71
N SER A 162 -17.20 6.00 -14.98
CA SER A 162 -17.09 7.11 -15.92
C SER A 162 -18.46 7.54 -16.48
N LYS A 163 -19.52 6.76 -16.25
CA LYS A 163 -20.85 7.00 -16.79
C LYS A 163 -21.77 7.61 -15.76
N GLU A 164 -22.32 8.77 -16.09
CA GLU A 164 -23.30 9.49 -15.28
C GLU A 164 -24.32 10.18 -16.19
N GLY A 165 -25.61 10.22 -15.77
CA GLY A 165 -26.68 10.82 -16.55
C GLY A 165 -27.04 10.03 -17.82
N ILE A 166 -27.39 10.72 -18.91
CA ILE A 166 -27.72 10.08 -20.19
C ILE A 166 -26.45 9.84 -21.00
N VAL A 167 -26.18 8.57 -21.30
CA VAL A 167 -25.04 8.13 -22.11
C VAL A 167 -25.53 7.45 -23.37
N ASN A 168 -24.96 7.81 -24.53
CA ASN A 168 -25.21 7.14 -25.80
C ASN A 168 -24.25 5.96 -25.95
N GLU A 169 -24.82 4.76 -26.11
CA GLU A 169 -24.06 3.53 -26.37
C GLU A 169 -24.61 2.90 -27.64
N ASP A 170 -23.79 2.86 -28.69
CA ASP A 170 -24.13 2.25 -29.98
C ASP A 170 -25.43 2.78 -30.60
N GLY A 171 -25.76 4.06 -30.36
CA GLY A 171 -26.97 4.71 -30.86
C GLY A 171 -28.18 4.63 -29.95
N GLU A 172 -28.09 3.90 -28.84
CA GLU A 172 -29.12 3.82 -27.81
C GLU A 172 -28.79 4.72 -26.62
N LEU A 173 -29.82 5.30 -25.98
CA LEU A 173 -29.64 6.16 -24.83
C LEU A 173 -29.94 5.40 -23.52
N TYR A 174 -28.97 5.40 -22.63
CA TYR A 174 -29.07 4.80 -21.30
C TYR A 174 -28.87 5.83 -20.21
N TYR A 175 -29.54 5.64 -19.08
CA TYR A 175 -29.39 6.51 -17.92
C TYR A 175 -28.56 5.82 -16.83
N TYR A 176 -27.52 6.49 -16.39
CA TYR A 176 -26.60 6.02 -15.36
C TYR A 176 -26.70 6.88 -14.09
N VAL A 177 -26.66 6.23 -12.94
CA VAL A 177 -26.56 6.87 -11.64
C VAL A 177 -25.38 6.23 -10.88
N ASN A 178 -24.39 7.01 -10.50
CA ASN A 178 -23.18 6.54 -9.83
C ASN A 178 -22.53 5.34 -10.57
N GLY A 179 -22.40 5.43 -11.87
CA GLY A 179 -21.80 4.38 -12.69
C GLY A 179 -22.68 3.14 -12.95
N VAL A 180 -23.88 3.08 -12.38
CA VAL A 180 -24.80 1.94 -12.57
C VAL A 180 -25.92 2.31 -13.53
N ARG A 181 -26.16 1.44 -14.53
CA ARG A 181 -27.28 1.62 -15.44
C ARG A 181 -28.60 1.49 -14.70
N ASN A 182 -29.44 2.53 -14.76
CA ASN A 182 -30.77 2.54 -14.17
C ASN A 182 -31.79 1.95 -15.17
N TYR A 183 -32.47 0.86 -14.77
CA TYR A 183 -33.35 0.11 -15.66
C TYR A 183 -34.83 0.47 -15.56
N ALA A 184 -35.25 1.32 -14.62
CA ALA A 184 -36.68 1.51 -14.36
C ALA A 184 -37.06 2.95 -14.06
N GLY A 185 -38.14 3.40 -14.68
CA GLY A 185 -38.93 4.56 -14.30
C GLY A 185 -38.80 5.78 -15.20
N LEU A 186 -39.72 6.75 -14.98
CA LEU A 186 -39.66 8.10 -15.54
C LEU A 186 -38.63 8.92 -14.76
N ILE A 187 -37.69 9.51 -15.46
CA ILE A 187 -36.65 10.37 -14.87
C ILE A 187 -36.87 11.79 -15.39
N GLN A 188 -37.03 12.74 -14.46
CA GLN A 188 -37.02 14.16 -14.82
C GLN A 188 -35.57 14.63 -14.87
N ILE A 189 -35.13 15.05 -16.05
CA ILE A 189 -33.79 15.55 -16.29
C ILE A 189 -33.87 17.07 -16.48
N GLY A 190 -33.32 17.79 -15.52
CA GLY A 190 -33.29 19.24 -15.50
C GLY A 190 -34.57 19.86 -14.90
N SER A 191 -34.41 21.01 -14.33
CA SER A 191 -35.48 21.96 -13.99
C SER A 191 -35.49 23.10 -14.96
#